data_1193fc53acbae09ec24d98bb5ccaabbb
#
_entry.id   1193fc53acbae09ec24d98bb5ccaabbb
#
_cell.length_a   1.000
_cell.length_b   1.000
_cell.length_c   1.000
_cell.angle_alpha   90.00
_cell.angle_beta   90.00
_cell.angle_gamma   90.00
#
_symmetry.space_group_name_H-M   'P 1'
#
loop_
_entity.id
_entity.type
_entity.pdbx_description
1 polymer ?
#
loop_
_entity_poly.entity_id
_entity_poly.type
_entity_poly.pdbx_seq_one_letter_code
_entity_poly.pdbx_strand_id
1 'polypeptide(L)'
;KGFGGYNTIEVNAKASFGASLPYELFEFAKNTGNQNYEIGDVSMMARSYAELALGHSHQINKKLRIGAKLKFLFGVADGDVRLENLRADLSGTDKWIVSGKANAQVSMKGFTYKTSEDEYNNSDKGKYDKIDDVDVDGAGLGGFGMALDLGGVYKLNDNLTLSASVLDLGFINWSNNMKAVNRAESFEFNGFHDTAVRENSGPTIDDKIDDYGDQITDFVNLKDLGDQGSRTTGLAATLNIGAEYSLPSYDKLSFGFLSSTRINGDYTWSEGRFSANWKPLKWLDGGVNF
;
A
#
# COMPACT_ATOMS: atom_id res chain seq x y z
N LYS A 1 -3.17 -40.45 -0.16
CA LYS A 1 -4.22 -39.79 -1.02
C LYS A 1 -5.49 -39.70 -0.19
N GLY A 2 -5.63 -38.62 0.61
CA GLY A 2 -6.89 -38.31 1.30
C GLY A 2 -7.90 -37.71 0.31
N PHE A 3 -9.17 -38.09 0.46
CA PHE A 3 -10.32 -37.55 -0.27
C PHE A 3 -10.24 -37.62 -1.81
N GLY A 4 -9.48 -38.53 -2.37
CA GLY A 4 -9.46 -38.77 -3.83
C GLY A 4 -8.77 -37.70 -4.67
N GLY A 5 -8.09 -36.72 -4.05
CA GLY A 5 -7.41 -35.58 -4.70
C GLY A 5 -5.98 -35.37 -4.20
N TYR A 6 -5.43 -34.19 -4.46
CA TYR A 6 -4.14 -33.75 -3.97
C TYR A 6 -4.35 -32.70 -2.85
N ASN A 7 -3.71 -32.92 -1.71
CA ASN A 7 -3.80 -32.02 -0.55
C ASN A 7 -2.44 -31.38 -0.29
N THR A 8 -2.45 -30.12 0.12
CA THR A 8 -1.26 -29.36 0.52
C THR A 8 -1.46 -28.73 1.89
N ILE A 9 -0.37 -28.65 2.64
CA ILE A 9 -0.24 -27.83 3.85
C ILE A 9 0.99 -26.96 3.61
N GLU A 10 0.82 -25.66 3.75
CA GLU A 10 1.90 -24.68 3.49
C GLU A 10 1.97 -23.70 4.65
N VAL A 11 3.19 -23.30 5.01
CA VAL A 11 3.45 -22.22 5.95
C VAL A 11 4.31 -21.20 5.22
N ASN A 12 3.85 -19.96 5.16
CA ASN A 12 4.53 -18.89 4.46
C ASN A 12 4.62 -17.64 5.35
N ALA A 13 5.66 -16.84 5.14
CA ALA A 13 5.73 -15.46 5.61
C ALA A 13 5.65 -14.52 4.40
N LYS A 14 4.81 -13.52 4.48
CA LYS A 14 4.60 -12.54 3.42
C LYS A 14 4.88 -11.14 3.91
N ALA A 15 5.58 -10.37 3.09
CA ALA A 15 5.75 -8.93 3.25
C ALA A 15 5.43 -8.25 1.93
N SER A 16 4.75 -7.12 1.99
CA SER A 16 4.41 -6.30 0.84
C SER A 16 4.64 -4.84 1.16
N PHE A 17 5.09 -4.10 0.16
CA PHE A 17 5.23 -2.66 0.17
C PHE A 17 4.56 -2.11 -1.08
N GLY A 18 3.92 -0.96 -0.97
CA GLY A 18 3.32 -0.22 -2.07
C GLY A 18 3.53 1.27 -1.89
N ALA A 19 3.73 1.97 -3.00
CA ALA A 19 3.73 3.43 -3.06
C ALA A 19 2.93 3.87 -4.29
N SER A 20 2.08 4.87 -4.11
CA SER A 20 1.35 5.54 -5.19
C SER A 20 1.68 7.02 -5.16
N LEU A 21 2.26 7.51 -6.24
CA LEU A 21 2.66 8.89 -6.43
C LEU A 21 1.94 9.43 -7.67
N PRO A 22 1.16 10.52 -7.56
CA PRO A 22 0.50 11.11 -8.72
C PRO A 22 1.52 11.74 -9.67
N TYR A 23 1.22 11.71 -10.96
CA TYR A 23 2.09 12.32 -11.98
C TYR A 23 2.30 13.82 -11.74
N GLU A 24 1.27 14.50 -11.26
CA GLU A 24 1.23 15.93 -10.97
C GLU A 24 2.27 16.36 -9.92
N LEU A 25 2.68 15.44 -9.02
CA LEU A 25 3.78 15.67 -8.08
C LEU A 25 5.11 15.89 -8.82
N PHE A 26 5.38 15.10 -9.86
CA PHE A 26 6.59 15.24 -10.66
C PHE A 26 6.53 16.46 -11.58
N GLU A 27 5.34 16.79 -12.08
CA GLU A 27 5.12 18.00 -12.86
C GLU A 27 5.33 19.25 -12.00
N PHE A 28 4.78 19.29 -10.79
CA PHE A 28 5.02 20.36 -9.81
C PHE A 28 6.51 20.50 -9.49
N ALA A 29 7.20 19.40 -9.21
CA ALA A 29 8.63 19.42 -8.90
C ALA A 29 9.50 19.94 -10.07
N LYS A 30 9.06 19.75 -11.31
CA LYS A 30 9.78 20.17 -12.51
C LYS A 30 9.46 21.60 -12.94
N ASN A 31 8.22 22.04 -12.81
CA ASN A 31 7.68 23.27 -13.38
C ASN A 31 6.98 24.13 -12.33
N THR A 32 7.68 24.51 -11.27
CA THR A 32 7.13 25.44 -10.28
C THR A 32 6.96 26.84 -10.91
N GLY A 33 5.73 27.35 -10.88
CA GLY A 33 5.40 28.66 -11.44
C GLY A 33 4.23 29.31 -10.71
N ASN A 34 3.83 30.49 -11.12
CA ASN A 34 2.73 31.27 -10.53
C ASN A 34 1.37 30.70 -10.99
N GLN A 35 0.98 29.53 -10.51
CA GLN A 35 -0.27 28.87 -10.86
C GLN A 35 -0.75 27.91 -9.75
N ASN A 36 -1.95 27.40 -9.91
CA ASN A 36 -2.52 26.40 -9.03
C ASN A 36 -2.06 24.99 -9.45
N TYR A 37 -1.61 24.21 -8.49
CA TYR A 37 -1.27 22.80 -8.66
C TYR A 37 -2.20 21.95 -7.81
N GLU A 38 -2.99 21.12 -8.46
CA GLU A 38 -3.72 20.01 -7.81
C GLU A 38 -2.86 18.76 -7.93
N ILE A 39 -2.04 18.50 -6.91
CA ILE A 39 -1.07 17.40 -6.92
C ILE A 39 -1.78 16.05 -6.69
N GLY A 40 -2.85 16.05 -5.89
CA GLY A 40 -3.63 14.84 -5.59
C GLY A 40 -3.10 14.07 -4.39
N ASP A 41 -3.31 12.75 -4.40
CA ASP A 41 -3.04 11.90 -3.25
C ASP A 41 -1.69 11.16 -3.39
N VAL A 42 -0.90 11.20 -2.33
CA VAL A 42 0.31 10.40 -2.18
C VAL A 42 0.03 9.32 -1.14
N SER A 43 0.33 8.07 -1.43
CA SER A 43 0.13 7.00 -0.45
C SER A 43 1.27 6.00 -0.44
N MET A 44 1.51 5.43 0.75
CA MET A 44 2.47 4.35 0.98
C MET A 44 1.87 3.33 1.94
N MET A 45 2.12 2.06 1.69
CA MET A 45 1.69 0.98 2.58
C MET A 45 2.78 -0.06 2.75
N ALA A 46 2.83 -0.64 3.94
CA ALA A 46 3.67 -1.79 4.23
C ALA A 46 2.87 -2.78 5.08
N ARG A 47 2.95 -4.07 4.74
CA ARG A 47 2.23 -5.13 5.46
C ARG A 47 3.08 -6.37 5.57
N SER A 48 3.05 -7.01 6.74
CA SER A 48 3.68 -8.30 6.97
C SER A 48 2.77 -9.22 7.77
N TYR A 49 2.72 -10.50 7.39
CA TYR A 49 1.95 -11.54 8.05
C TYR A 49 2.51 -12.93 7.74
N ALA A 50 2.23 -13.89 8.64
CA ALA A 50 2.42 -15.31 8.38
C ALA A 50 1.10 -15.94 7.94
N GLU A 51 1.16 -17.00 7.15
CA GLU A 51 -0.02 -17.78 6.75
C GLU A 51 0.19 -19.28 6.94
N LEU A 52 -0.85 -19.95 7.40
CA LEU A 52 -1.02 -21.39 7.33
C LEU A 52 -2.09 -21.69 6.29
N ALA A 53 -1.73 -22.37 5.21
CA ALA A 53 -2.62 -22.63 4.10
C ALA A 53 -2.90 -24.13 3.93
N LEU A 54 -4.18 -24.48 3.81
CA LEU A 54 -4.67 -25.83 3.60
C LEU A 54 -5.33 -25.90 2.22
N GLY A 55 -4.71 -26.64 1.31
CA GLY A 55 -5.15 -26.75 -0.06
C GLY A 55 -5.70 -28.13 -0.42
N HIS A 56 -6.70 -28.15 -1.28
CA HIS A 56 -7.22 -29.36 -1.90
C HIS A 56 -7.47 -29.10 -3.39
N SER A 57 -7.03 -30.05 -4.24
CA SER A 57 -7.39 -30.04 -5.66
C SER A 57 -7.92 -31.41 -6.09
N HIS A 58 -8.98 -31.38 -6.89
CA HIS A 58 -9.65 -32.58 -7.35
C HIS A 58 -9.87 -32.51 -8.86
N GLN A 59 -9.70 -33.66 -9.51
CA GLN A 59 -10.03 -33.83 -10.92
C GLN A 59 -11.48 -34.27 -11.04
N ILE A 60 -12.35 -33.35 -11.48
CA ILE A 60 -13.80 -33.62 -11.64
C ILE A 60 -14.06 -34.61 -12.77
N ASN A 61 -13.35 -34.42 -13.90
CA ASN A 61 -13.41 -35.32 -15.06
C ASN A 61 -12.11 -35.21 -15.87
N LYS A 62 -12.03 -35.88 -17.02
CA LYS A 62 -10.81 -35.91 -17.86
C LYS A 62 -10.38 -34.52 -18.34
N LYS A 63 -11.29 -33.54 -18.36
CA LYS A 63 -11.04 -32.20 -18.89
C LYS A 63 -10.93 -31.12 -17.80
N LEU A 64 -11.56 -31.30 -16.64
CA LEU A 64 -11.69 -30.27 -15.62
C LEU A 64 -11.04 -30.70 -14.31
N ARG A 65 -10.12 -29.86 -13.83
CA ARG A 65 -9.56 -29.90 -12.47
C ARG A 65 -9.89 -28.61 -11.77
N ILE A 66 -10.33 -28.68 -10.52
CA ILE A 66 -10.55 -27.51 -9.65
C ILE A 66 -9.70 -27.64 -8.39
N GLY A 67 -9.44 -26.51 -7.75
CA GLY A 67 -8.72 -26.44 -6.48
C GLY A 67 -9.21 -25.26 -5.65
N ALA A 68 -9.11 -25.45 -4.34
CA ALA A 68 -9.34 -24.41 -3.36
C ALA A 68 -8.27 -24.48 -2.27
N LYS A 69 -7.95 -23.34 -1.68
CA LYS A 69 -7.00 -23.24 -0.58
C LYS A 69 -7.57 -22.29 0.47
N LEU A 70 -7.75 -22.76 1.69
CA LEU A 70 -8.11 -21.95 2.84
C LEU A 70 -6.84 -21.53 3.57
N LYS A 71 -6.74 -20.23 3.90
CA LYS A 71 -5.60 -19.63 4.56
C LYS A 71 -6.02 -19.03 5.89
N PHE A 72 -5.26 -19.32 6.93
CA PHE A 72 -5.32 -18.67 8.22
C PHE A 72 -4.16 -17.68 8.30
N LEU A 73 -4.45 -16.44 8.59
CA LEU A 73 -3.51 -15.33 8.51
C LEU A 73 -3.20 -14.80 9.90
N PHE A 74 -1.93 -14.60 10.17
CA PHE A 74 -1.40 -14.11 11.44
C PHE A 74 -0.65 -12.81 11.16
N GLY A 75 -1.33 -11.68 11.38
CA GLY A 75 -0.79 -10.34 11.12
C GLY A 75 0.33 -9.98 12.08
N VAL A 76 1.44 -9.49 11.54
CA VAL A 76 2.59 -9.00 12.31
C VAL A 76 2.55 -7.49 12.37
N ALA A 77 2.53 -6.82 11.23
CA ALA A 77 2.45 -5.37 11.14
C ALA A 77 1.71 -4.93 9.87
N ASP A 78 0.99 -3.82 9.96
CA ASP A 78 0.36 -3.12 8.84
C ASP A 78 0.51 -1.61 9.06
N GLY A 79 1.13 -0.93 8.11
CA GLY A 79 1.29 0.52 8.09
C GLY A 79 0.72 1.10 6.80
N ASP A 80 0.00 2.22 6.92
CA ASP A 80 -0.54 2.99 5.81
C ASP A 80 -0.33 4.47 6.10
N VAL A 81 0.28 5.18 5.16
CA VAL A 81 0.48 6.63 5.22
C VAL A 81 -0.11 7.24 3.97
N ARG A 82 -0.97 8.22 4.14
CA ARG A 82 -1.62 8.97 3.06
C ARG A 82 -1.45 10.45 3.26
N LEU A 83 -1.15 11.15 2.19
CA LEU A 83 -1.26 12.59 2.08
C LEU A 83 -2.33 12.88 1.04
N GLU A 84 -3.51 13.27 1.50
CA GLU A 84 -4.71 13.43 0.69
C GLU A 84 -4.89 14.88 0.24
N ASN A 85 -5.38 15.08 -0.98
CA ASN A 85 -5.72 16.39 -1.53
C ASN A 85 -4.57 17.42 -1.46
N LEU A 86 -3.35 16.98 -1.76
CA LEU A 86 -2.19 17.88 -1.77
C LEU A 86 -2.36 18.91 -2.90
N ARG A 87 -2.32 20.17 -2.52
CA ARG A 87 -2.48 21.32 -3.42
C ARG A 87 -1.47 22.40 -3.10
N ALA A 88 -1.04 23.11 -4.13
CA ALA A 88 -0.23 24.32 -3.97
C ALA A 88 -0.81 25.43 -4.84
N ASP A 89 -1.46 26.43 -4.22
CA ASP A 89 -1.91 27.64 -4.89
C ASP A 89 -0.82 28.71 -4.82
N LEU A 90 -0.09 28.86 -5.91
CA LEU A 90 0.98 29.85 -6.10
C LEU A 90 0.55 30.96 -7.07
N SER A 91 -0.74 31.03 -7.42
CA SER A 91 -1.24 32.00 -8.42
C SER A 91 -1.43 33.40 -7.85
N GLY A 92 -1.54 33.52 -6.52
CA GLY A 92 -1.71 34.82 -5.85
C GLY A 92 -0.44 35.68 -5.89
N THR A 93 -0.61 37.01 -6.08
CA THR A 93 0.49 37.96 -5.96
C THR A 93 0.82 38.27 -4.51
N ASP A 94 -0.16 38.13 -3.62
CA ASP A 94 -0.07 38.56 -2.23
C ASP A 94 0.07 37.37 -1.27
N LYS A 95 -0.36 36.19 -1.69
CA LYS A 95 -0.24 35.00 -0.86
C LYS A 95 -0.15 33.71 -1.65
N TRP A 96 0.57 32.74 -1.08
CA TRP A 96 0.62 31.33 -1.51
C TRP A 96 0.05 30.43 -0.43
N ILE A 97 -0.67 29.39 -0.83
CA ILE A 97 -1.28 28.42 0.09
C ILE A 97 -0.85 27.02 -0.35
N VAL A 98 -0.30 26.26 0.59
CA VAL A 98 -0.11 24.83 0.43
C VAL A 98 -1.05 24.11 1.38
N SER A 99 -1.80 23.15 0.88
CA SER A 99 -2.75 22.38 1.68
C SER A 99 -2.66 20.89 1.39
N GLY A 100 -2.98 20.08 2.39
CA GLY A 100 -3.00 18.62 2.31
C GLY A 100 -3.32 18.01 3.65
N LYS A 101 -3.91 16.82 3.64
CA LYS A 101 -4.29 16.09 4.86
C LYS A 101 -3.46 14.83 5.00
N ALA A 102 -2.55 14.83 5.94
CA ALA A 102 -1.76 13.65 6.26
C ALA A 102 -2.53 12.73 7.23
N ASN A 103 -2.49 11.43 6.96
CA ASN A 103 -3.08 10.38 7.79
C ASN A 103 -2.13 9.20 7.80
N ALA A 104 -1.60 8.86 8.98
CA ALA A 104 -0.76 7.70 9.20
C ALA A 104 -1.47 6.73 10.14
N GLN A 105 -1.46 5.45 9.81
CA GLN A 105 -2.05 4.39 10.61
C GLN A 105 -1.07 3.24 10.72
N VAL A 106 -0.86 2.74 11.94
CA VAL A 106 0.00 1.59 12.20
C VAL A 106 -0.74 0.60 13.11
N SER A 107 -0.83 -0.63 12.65
CA SER A 107 -1.38 -1.76 13.39
C SER A 107 -0.27 -2.78 13.60
N MET A 108 0.31 -2.76 14.79
CA MET A 108 1.39 -3.67 15.19
C MET A 108 1.38 -3.79 16.72
N LYS A 109 1.56 -5.00 17.23
CA LYS A 109 1.63 -5.21 18.67
C LYS A 109 2.81 -4.47 19.28
N GLY A 110 2.53 -3.71 20.36
CA GLY A 110 3.55 -2.96 21.11
C GLY A 110 4.04 -1.68 20.43
N PHE A 111 3.50 -1.32 19.26
CA PHE A 111 3.82 -0.06 18.59
C PHE A 111 3.12 1.10 19.28
N THR A 112 3.86 2.17 19.57
CA THR A 112 3.35 3.44 20.06
C THR A 112 4.12 4.61 19.44
N TYR A 113 3.46 5.75 19.27
CA TYR A 113 4.14 7.00 18.98
C TYR A 113 4.69 7.59 20.29
N LYS A 114 5.87 8.16 20.23
CA LYS A 114 6.44 8.99 21.29
C LYS A 114 6.24 10.45 20.92
N THR A 115 5.64 11.20 21.83
CA THR A 115 5.40 12.62 21.67
C THR A 115 6.46 13.44 22.42
N SER A 116 6.84 14.61 21.89
CA SER A 116 7.74 15.52 22.59
C SER A 116 7.05 16.07 23.82
N GLU A 117 7.70 15.88 24.97
CA GLU A 117 7.43 16.68 26.16
C GLU A 117 8.18 17.99 25.99
N ASP A 118 7.47 19.05 25.62
CA ASP A 118 8.08 20.38 25.51
C ASP A 118 8.42 20.88 26.92
N GLU A 119 9.70 20.82 27.28
CA GLU A 119 10.22 21.22 28.58
C GLU A 119 10.09 22.74 28.88
N TYR A 120 9.67 23.56 27.92
CA TYR A 120 9.99 24.98 28.01
C TYR A 120 8.86 25.99 27.92
N ASN A 121 7.60 25.70 27.65
CA ASN A 121 6.60 26.77 27.62
C ASN A 121 5.16 26.37 27.94
N ASN A 122 4.65 26.88 29.07
CA ASN A 122 3.24 26.81 29.48
C ASN A 122 2.25 27.51 28.51
N SER A 123 2.72 28.17 27.48
CA SER A 123 1.92 28.84 26.45
C SER A 123 1.56 27.94 25.28
N ASP A 124 2.28 26.81 25.10
CA ASP A 124 2.17 25.92 23.95
C ASP A 124 1.37 24.64 24.23
N LYS A 125 0.20 24.76 24.82
CA LYS A 125 -0.70 23.62 25.15
C LYS A 125 -1.08 22.70 23.99
N GLY A 126 -0.67 22.99 22.76
CA GLY A 126 -0.90 22.18 21.57
C GLY A 126 0.31 21.37 21.08
N LYS A 127 1.51 21.58 21.64
CA LYS A 127 2.74 20.93 21.13
C LYS A 127 3.03 19.56 21.76
N TYR A 128 2.36 19.20 22.84
CA TYR A 128 2.59 17.92 23.55
C TYR A 128 2.15 16.65 22.79
N ASP A 129 1.45 16.79 21.69
CA ASP A 129 0.96 15.71 20.85
C ASP A 129 1.76 15.50 19.56
N LYS A 130 2.81 16.29 19.36
CA LYS A 130 3.73 16.14 18.23
C LYS A 130 4.53 14.86 18.36
N ILE A 131 4.54 14.06 17.30
CA ILE A 131 5.32 12.82 17.24
C ILE A 131 6.77 13.17 16.91
N ASP A 132 7.69 12.74 17.78
CA ASP A 132 9.13 12.88 17.59
C ASP A 132 9.81 11.55 17.30
N ASP A 133 9.24 10.44 17.82
CA ASP A 133 9.84 9.11 17.69
C ASP A 133 8.75 8.04 17.74
N VAL A 134 9.13 6.81 17.52
CA VAL A 134 8.29 5.63 17.64
C VAL A 134 8.91 4.62 18.58
N ASP A 135 8.09 3.87 19.30
CA ASP A 135 8.55 2.79 20.16
C ASP A 135 7.86 1.48 19.80
N VAL A 136 8.57 0.37 19.98
CA VAL A 136 8.02 -0.97 19.78
C VAL A 136 8.38 -1.81 20.99
N ASP A 137 7.44 -1.95 21.91
CA ASP A 137 7.60 -2.78 23.10
C ASP A 137 7.08 -4.19 22.86
N GLY A 138 8.00 -5.04 22.46
CA GLY A 138 7.76 -6.46 22.19
C GLY A 138 7.18 -6.74 20.80
N ALA A 139 7.76 -7.74 20.13
CA ALA A 139 7.23 -8.27 18.88
C ALA A 139 6.14 -9.32 19.14
N GLY A 140 5.17 -9.43 18.24
CA GLY A 140 4.13 -10.45 18.35
C GLY A 140 3.08 -10.35 17.26
N LEU A 141 2.06 -11.20 17.36
CA LEU A 141 0.93 -11.15 16.45
C LEU A 141 0.03 -9.98 16.82
N GLY A 142 -0.18 -9.09 15.85
CA GLY A 142 -1.03 -7.91 15.94
C GLY A 142 -2.39 -8.06 15.28
N GLY A 143 -2.62 -9.18 14.56
CA GLY A 143 -3.88 -9.40 13.87
C GLY A 143 -4.12 -10.87 13.50
N PHE A 144 -5.39 -11.18 13.18
CA PHE A 144 -5.82 -12.47 12.68
C PHE A 144 -6.76 -12.29 11.49
N GLY A 145 -6.66 -13.19 10.51
CA GLY A 145 -7.49 -13.13 9.31
C GLY A 145 -7.65 -14.46 8.61
N MET A 146 -8.38 -14.41 7.52
CA MET A 146 -8.62 -15.57 6.66
C MET A 146 -8.60 -15.14 5.19
N ALA A 147 -8.18 -16.05 4.32
CA ALA A 147 -8.27 -15.86 2.89
C ALA A 147 -8.59 -17.16 2.17
N LEU A 148 -9.10 -17.04 0.95
CA LEU A 148 -9.48 -18.13 0.08
C LEU A 148 -8.79 -17.97 -1.27
N ASP A 149 -8.16 -19.05 -1.76
CA ASP A 149 -7.77 -19.17 -3.15
C ASP A 149 -8.72 -20.15 -3.83
N LEU A 150 -9.14 -19.84 -5.02
CA LEU A 150 -9.94 -20.69 -5.90
C LEU A 150 -9.28 -20.75 -7.27
N GLY A 151 -9.31 -21.91 -7.91
CA GLY A 151 -8.77 -22.02 -9.25
C GLY A 151 -9.27 -23.25 -9.99
N GLY A 152 -9.16 -23.18 -11.32
CA GLY A 152 -9.53 -24.27 -12.20
C GLY A 152 -8.71 -24.30 -13.47
N VAL A 153 -8.53 -25.52 -13.99
CA VAL A 153 -7.87 -25.78 -15.27
C VAL A 153 -8.83 -26.62 -16.11
N TYR A 154 -9.08 -26.17 -17.34
CA TYR A 154 -9.98 -26.81 -18.28
C TYR A 154 -9.28 -27.13 -19.60
N LYS A 155 -9.19 -28.41 -19.96
CA LYS A 155 -8.75 -28.85 -21.28
C LYS A 155 -9.88 -28.71 -22.29
N LEU A 156 -9.84 -27.65 -23.10
CA LEU A 156 -10.85 -27.42 -24.13
C LEU A 156 -10.79 -28.52 -25.20
N ASN A 157 -9.56 -28.82 -25.65
CA ASN A 157 -9.21 -29.94 -26.54
C ASN A 157 -7.81 -30.45 -26.22
N ASP A 158 -7.25 -31.33 -27.06
CA ASP A 158 -5.94 -31.93 -26.80
C ASP A 158 -4.79 -30.93 -26.88
N ASN A 159 -5.00 -29.79 -27.53
CA ASN A 159 -3.97 -28.79 -27.77
C ASN A 159 -4.16 -27.50 -26.97
N LEU A 160 -5.38 -27.22 -26.45
CA LEU A 160 -5.67 -25.97 -25.76
C LEU A 160 -6.18 -26.22 -24.32
N THR A 161 -5.43 -25.68 -23.39
CA THR A 161 -5.77 -25.68 -21.95
C THR A 161 -6.02 -24.25 -21.48
N LEU A 162 -7.11 -24.03 -20.78
CA LEU A 162 -7.46 -22.75 -20.16
C LEU A 162 -7.32 -22.88 -18.64
N SER A 163 -6.94 -21.79 -17.99
CA SER A 163 -6.87 -21.70 -16.53
C SER A 163 -7.43 -20.38 -16.03
N ALA A 164 -8.05 -20.42 -14.84
CA ALA A 164 -8.47 -19.25 -14.13
C ALA A 164 -8.28 -19.45 -12.63
N SER A 165 -7.86 -18.40 -11.93
CA SER A 165 -7.77 -18.44 -10.46
C SER A 165 -7.98 -17.04 -9.85
N VAL A 166 -8.53 -17.06 -8.63
CA VAL A 166 -8.56 -15.91 -7.71
C VAL A 166 -7.76 -16.33 -6.48
N LEU A 167 -6.76 -15.53 -6.12
CA LEU A 167 -5.88 -15.79 -4.98
C LEU A 167 -6.03 -14.67 -3.95
N ASP A 168 -5.76 -15.00 -2.68
CA ASP A 168 -5.73 -14.07 -1.55
C ASP A 168 -7.03 -13.26 -1.36
N LEU A 169 -8.20 -13.85 -1.70
CA LEU A 169 -9.49 -13.24 -1.44
C LEU A 169 -9.78 -13.32 0.07
N GLY A 170 -9.45 -12.26 0.82
CA GLY A 170 -9.54 -12.30 2.27
C GLY A 170 -9.21 -10.98 2.95
N PHE A 171 -9.07 -11.05 4.27
CA PHE A 171 -8.85 -9.90 5.13
C PHE A 171 -8.00 -10.28 6.35
N ILE A 172 -7.44 -9.25 7.02
CA ILE A 172 -6.86 -9.35 8.36
C ILE A 172 -7.56 -8.31 9.24
N ASN A 173 -8.02 -8.75 10.41
CA ASN A 173 -8.48 -7.89 11.48
C ASN A 173 -7.33 -7.68 12.46
N TRP A 174 -6.91 -6.43 12.62
CA TRP A 174 -5.85 -5.98 13.50
C TRP A 174 -6.43 -5.60 14.86
N SER A 175 -5.72 -5.89 15.94
CA SER A 175 -6.19 -5.67 17.30
C SER A 175 -6.07 -4.23 17.77
N ASN A 176 -5.21 -3.43 17.13
CA ASN A 176 -4.98 -2.02 17.40
C ASN A 176 -4.81 -1.23 16.10
N ASN A 177 -4.93 0.08 16.19
CA ASN A 177 -4.70 1.02 15.10
C ASN A 177 -4.21 2.36 15.64
N MET A 178 -2.91 2.50 15.79
CA MET A 178 -2.28 3.77 16.17
C MET A 178 -2.42 4.74 15.01
N LYS A 179 -3.08 5.86 15.25
CA LYS A 179 -3.39 6.85 14.22
C LYS A 179 -2.70 8.17 14.49
N ALA A 180 -2.17 8.79 13.43
CA ALA A 180 -1.62 10.13 13.45
C ALA A 180 -2.11 10.94 12.26
N VAL A 181 -2.21 12.25 12.44
CA VAL A 181 -2.62 13.22 11.39
C VAL A 181 -1.70 14.43 11.45
N ASN A 182 -1.61 15.20 10.36
CA ASN A 182 -0.90 16.47 10.42
C ASN A 182 -1.61 17.45 11.38
N ARG A 183 -0.86 18.33 12.01
CA ARG A 183 -1.37 19.29 12.99
C ARG A 183 -2.14 20.42 12.31
N ALA A 184 -1.69 20.84 11.13
CA ALA A 184 -2.38 21.80 10.28
C ALA A 184 -2.59 21.20 8.88
N GLU A 185 -3.77 21.43 8.28
CA GLU A 185 -4.08 20.95 6.93
C GLU A 185 -3.64 21.94 5.85
N SER A 186 -3.14 23.11 6.21
CA SER A 186 -2.60 24.10 5.30
C SER A 186 -1.59 25.01 5.97
N PHE A 187 -0.70 25.56 5.15
CA PHE A 187 0.10 26.69 5.55
C PHE A 187 -0.03 27.80 4.51
N GLU A 188 0.07 29.06 4.97
CA GLU A 188 -0.12 30.26 4.15
C GLU A 188 1.11 31.17 4.24
N PHE A 189 1.70 31.48 3.09
CA PHE A 189 2.78 32.43 2.97
C PHE A 189 2.27 33.74 2.37
N ASN A 190 2.22 34.80 3.18
CA ASN A 190 1.71 36.15 2.80
C ASN A 190 2.83 37.12 2.44
N GLY A 191 4.08 36.63 2.27
CA GLY A 191 5.22 37.53 2.10
C GLY A 191 5.56 38.31 3.37
N PHE A 192 6.39 39.30 3.21
CA PHE A 192 6.89 40.14 4.31
C PHE A 192 6.25 41.57 4.28
N HIS A 193 4.95 41.62 3.95
CA HIS A 193 4.19 42.88 3.98
C HIS A 193 3.91 43.28 5.42
N ASP A 194 3.75 44.56 5.63
CA ASP A 194 3.38 45.17 6.93
C ASP A 194 4.35 44.82 8.08
N THR A 195 5.61 44.66 7.76
CA THR A 195 6.64 44.42 8.78
C THR A 195 7.12 45.72 9.39
N ALA A 196 7.26 45.72 10.72
CA ALA A 196 7.76 46.87 11.46
C ALA A 196 9.29 46.86 11.51
N VAL A 197 9.87 48.05 11.41
CA VAL A 197 11.32 48.29 11.59
C VAL A 197 11.72 48.30 13.08
N ARG A 198 10.74 48.45 13.98
CA ARG A 198 10.93 48.50 15.44
C ARG A 198 9.96 47.57 16.15
N GLU A 199 10.43 46.86 17.16
CA GLU A 199 9.69 45.85 17.95
C GLU A 199 8.33 46.33 18.52
N ASN A 200 8.11 47.63 18.75
CA ASN A 200 6.89 48.14 19.35
C ASN A 200 5.87 48.67 18.34
N SER A 201 6.07 48.47 17.03
CA SER A 201 5.23 49.10 15.98
C SER A 201 4.43 48.08 15.17
N GLY A 202 4.64 46.76 15.41
CA GLY A 202 4.04 45.66 14.67
C GLY A 202 5.01 44.45 14.56
N PRO A 203 4.64 43.36 13.89
CA PRO A 203 5.49 42.22 13.70
C PRO A 203 6.75 42.57 12.90
N THR A 204 7.91 42.14 13.36
CA THR A 204 9.19 42.28 12.67
C THR A 204 9.32 41.25 11.55
N ILE A 205 10.39 41.35 10.76
CA ILE A 205 10.72 40.30 9.76
C ILE A 205 11.05 38.98 10.48
N ASP A 206 11.74 39.04 11.61
CA ASP A 206 12.11 37.82 12.41
C ASP A 206 10.84 37.14 12.95
N ASP A 207 9.88 37.92 13.51
CA ASP A 207 8.59 37.39 13.96
C ASP A 207 7.82 36.66 12.83
N LYS A 208 7.87 37.20 11.62
CA LYS A 208 7.22 36.56 10.45
C LYS A 208 7.96 35.31 9.97
N ILE A 209 9.27 35.27 10.03
CA ILE A 209 10.05 34.08 9.70
C ILE A 209 9.74 32.97 10.69
N ASP A 210 9.67 33.31 11.98
CA ASP A 210 9.31 32.34 13.03
C ASP A 210 7.87 31.82 12.84
N ASP A 211 6.89 32.70 12.58
CA ASP A 211 5.51 32.30 12.31
C ASP A 211 5.38 31.37 11.09
N TYR A 212 6.07 31.67 9.97
CA TYR A 212 6.09 30.77 8.82
C TYR A 212 6.80 29.44 9.13
N GLY A 213 7.86 29.46 9.91
CA GLY A 213 8.55 28.27 10.38
C GLY A 213 7.60 27.38 11.20
N ASP A 214 6.84 27.97 12.11
CA ASP A 214 5.85 27.29 12.93
C ASP A 214 4.71 26.70 12.08
N GLN A 215 4.16 27.47 11.12
CA GLN A 215 3.12 26.98 10.22
C GLN A 215 3.58 25.80 9.35
N ILE A 216 4.79 25.87 8.77
CA ILE A 216 5.39 24.77 8.00
C ILE A 216 5.59 23.57 8.91
N THR A 217 6.08 23.80 10.11
CA THR A 217 6.31 22.77 11.11
C THR A 217 5.01 22.05 11.47
N ASP A 218 3.93 22.78 11.71
CA ASP A 218 2.60 22.21 12.01
C ASP A 218 1.99 21.48 10.79
N PHE A 219 2.27 21.93 9.59
CA PHE A 219 1.82 21.26 8.37
C PHE A 219 2.52 19.91 8.14
N VAL A 220 3.83 19.81 8.41
CA VAL A 220 4.60 18.59 8.17
C VAL A 220 4.63 17.64 9.36
N ASN A 221 4.47 18.12 10.59
CA ASN A 221 4.51 17.29 11.78
C ASN A 221 3.19 16.58 12.01
N LEU A 222 3.30 15.34 12.48
CA LEU A 222 2.15 14.52 12.83
C LEU A 222 1.80 14.67 14.32
N LYS A 223 0.50 14.67 14.57
CA LYS A 223 -0.13 14.63 15.88
C LYS A 223 -0.60 13.21 16.17
N ASP A 224 -0.27 12.69 17.35
CA ASP A 224 -0.77 11.40 17.82
C ASP A 224 -2.25 11.51 18.22
N LEU A 225 -3.08 10.64 17.65
CA LEU A 225 -4.49 10.47 18.02
C LEU A 225 -4.72 9.23 18.90
N GLY A 226 -3.65 8.49 19.21
CA GLY A 226 -3.69 7.26 19.98
C GLY A 226 -4.25 6.07 19.24
N ASP A 227 -4.51 5.01 19.98
CA ASP A 227 -5.11 3.78 19.47
C ASP A 227 -6.60 3.96 19.18
N GLN A 228 -7.00 3.78 17.93
CA GLN A 228 -8.39 3.86 17.45
C GLN A 228 -9.13 2.51 17.57
N GLY A 229 -8.52 1.51 18.19
CA GLY A 229 -9.07 0.16 18.34
C GLY A 229 -8.81 -0.74 17.13
N SER A 230 -9.66 -1.74 16.95
CA SER A 230 -9.47 -2.73 15.89
C SER A 230 -9.69 -2.15 14.49
N ARG A 231 -8.88 -2.61 13.54
CA ARG A 231 -8.97 -2.23 12.11
C ARG A 231 -8.99 -3.48 11.25
N THR A 232 -9.88 -3.51 10.25
CA THR A 232 -9.90 -4.59 9.25
C THR A 232 -9.35 -4.09 7.92
N THR A 233 -8.40 -4.83 7.35
CA THR A 233 -7.81 -4.52 6.04
C THR A 233 -7.98 -5.71 5.10
N GLY A 234 -8.39 -5.45 3.85
CA GLY A 234 -8.44 -6.46 2.81
C GLY A 234 -7.05 -6.88 2.35
N LEU A 235 -6.90 -8.11 1.90
CA LEU A 235 -5.71 -8.53 1.17
C LEU A 235 -5.76 -8.05 -0.29
N ALA A 236 -4.60 -8.01 -0.93
CA ALA A 236 -4.49 -7.77 -2.36
C ALA A 236 -4.91 -9.03 -3.13
N ALA A 237 -6.19 -9.12 -3.51
CA ALA A 237 -6.68 -10.25 -4.30
C ALA A 237 -6.05 -10.26 -5.70
N THR A 238 -5.67 -11.44 -6.19
CA THR A 238 -5.06 -11.59 -7.52
C THR A 238 -5.95 -12.46 -8.41
N LEU A 239 -6.38 -11.90 -9.54
CA LEU A 239 -7.10 -12.60 -10.60
C LEU A 239 -6.10 -13.02 -11.68
N ASN A 240 -6.06 -14.31 -11.98
CA ASN A 240 -5.25 -14.85 -13.06
C ASN A 240 -6.16 -15.53 -14.11
N ILE A 241 -5.89 -15.27 -15.38
CA ILE A 241 -6.51 -15.94 -16.51
C ILE A 241 -5.39 -16.37 -17.46
N GLY A 242 -5.33 -17.65 -17.79
CA GLY A 242 -4.28 -18.20 -18.63
C GLY A 242 -4.81 -19.14 -19.71
N ALA A 243 -4.02 -19.24 -20.79
CA ALA A 243 -4.22 -20.20 -21.87
C ALA A 243 -2.87 -20.79 -22.28
N GLU A 244 -2.83 -22.09 -22.52
CA GLU A 244 -1.67 -22.79 -23.05
C GLU A 244 -2.09 -23.56 -24.30
N TYR A 245 -1.35 -23.34 -25.40
CA TYR A 245 -1.58 -23.97 -26.69
C TYR A 245 -0.36 -24.78 -27.10
N SER A 246 -0.50 -26.11 -27.21
CA SER A 246 0.51 -27.02 -27.74
C SER A 246 0.36 -27.17 -29.25
N LEU A 247 1.46 -27.09 -30.00
CA LEU A 247 1.43 -27.12 -31.47
C LEU A 247 1.03 -28.53 -31.97
N PRO A 248 -0.06 -28.72 -32.72
CA PRO A 248 -0.50 -30.06 -33.12
C PRO A 248 0.50 -30.80 -34.02
N SER A 249 1.28 -30.07 -34.84
CA SER A 249 2.31 -30.63 -35.69
C SER A 249 3.63 -30.91 -34.98
N TYR A 250 3.82 -30.37 -33.76
CA TYR A 250 5.04 -30.55 -32.98
C TYR A 250 4.73 -30.34 -31.48
N ASP A 251 4.27 -31.40 -30.83
CA ASP A 251 3.79 -31.43 -29.45
C ASP A 251 4.84 -31.04 -28.39
N LYS A 252 6.10 -30.91 -28.81
CA LYS A 252 7.23 -30.46 -27.97
C LYS A 252 7.32 -28.93 -27.83
N LEU A 253 6.50 -28.17 -28.57
CA LEU A 253 6.43 -26.72 -28.52
C LEU A 253 5.06 -26.28 -28.05
N SER A 254 5.02 -25.49 -26.97
CA SER A 254 3.80 -24.86 -26.49
C SER A 254 3.97 -23.35 -26.30
N PHE A 255 2.87 -22.64 -26.46
CA PHE A 255 2.78 -21.19 -26.23
C PHE A 255 1.81 -20.94 -25.08
N GLY A 256 2.17 -20.05 -24.19
CA GLY A 256 1.35 -19.65 -23.06
C GLY A 256 1.03 -18.19 -23.09
N PHE A 257 -0.14 -17.86 -22.58
CA PHE A 257 -0.54 -16.51 -22.21
C PHE A 257 -1.09 -16.51 -20.78
N LEU A 258 -0.67 -15.54 -19.98
CA LEU A 258 -1.17 -15.31 -18.64
C LEU A 258 -1.46 -13.83 -18.46
N SER A 259 -2.70 -13.50 -18.12
CA SER A 259 -3.07 -12.19 -17.59
C SER A 259 -3.20 -12.30 -16.07
N SER A 260 -2.53 -11.42 -15.35
CA SER A 260 -2.57 -11.34 -13.89
C SER A 260 -2.93 -9.93 -13.47
N THR A 261 -3.98 -9.78 -12.66
CA THR A 261 -4.41 -8.50 -12.10
C THR A 261 -4.41 -8.61 -10.58
N ARG A 262 -3.58 -7.81 -9.92
CA ARG A 262 -3.56 -7.67 -8.46
C ARG A 262 -4.39 -6.46 -8.05
N ILE A 263 -5.50 -6.71 -7.36
CA ILE A 263 -6.47 -5.69 -6.92
C ILE A 263 -6.11 -5.28 -5.49
N ASN A 264 -5.66 -4.04 -5.32
CA ASN A 264 -5.19 -3.51 -4.03
C ASN A 264 -5.40 -2.00 -3.91
N GLY A 265 -6.59 -1.49 -4.22
CA GLY A 265 -6.87 -0.06 -4.21
C GLY A 265 -5.92 0.71 -5.12
N ASP A 266 -5.26 1.74 -4.58
CA ASP A 266 -4.30 2.60 -5.30
C ASP A 266 -3.06 1.85 -5.81
N TYR A 267 -2.80 0.66 -5.29
CA TYR A 267 -1.67 -0.21 -5.66
C TYR A 267 -2.08 -1.32 -6.63
N THR A 268 -3.22 -1.17 -7.31
CA THR A 268 -3.70 -2.12 -8.30
C THR A 268 -2.83 -2.08 -9.55
N TRP A 269 -2.42 -3.26 -10.03
CA TRP A 269 -1.67 -3.38 -11.26
C TRP A 269 -2.10 -4.62 -12.05
N SER A 270 -1.86 -4.59 -13.35
CA SER A 270 -2.14 -5.71 -14.26
C SER A 270 -0.94 -5.97 -15.14
N GLU A 271 -0.69 -7.24 -15.43
CA GLU A 271 0.34 -7.67 -16.36
C GLU A 271 -0.19 -8.71 -17.32
N GLY A 272 0.40 -8.76 -18.51
CA GLY A 272 0.23 -9.82 -19.50
C GLY A 272 1.57 -10.46 -19.76
N ARG A 273 1.65 -11.79 -19.71
CA ARG A 273 2.86 -12.56 -19.99
C ARG A 273 2.61 -13.51 -21.13
N PHE A 274 3.53 -13.53 -22.09
CA PHE A 274 3.57 -14.51 -23.14
C PHE A 274 4.75 -15.44 -22.91
N SER A 275 4.57 -16.74 -23.16
CA SER A 275 5.64 -17.72 -23.05
C SER A 275 5.70 -18.63 -24.28
N ALA A 276 6.91 -19.07 -24.59
CA ALA A 276 7.14 -20.14 -25.53
C ALA A 276 7.99 -21.22 -24.81
N ASN A 277 7.49 -22.43 -24.73
CA ASN A 277 8.13 -23.54 -24.05
C ASN A 277 8.48 -24.65 -25.05
N TRP A 278 9.72 -25.12 -25.01
CA TRP A 278 10.23 -26.14 -25.91
C TRP A 278 10.81 -27.30 -25.11
N LYS A 279 10.28 -28.52 -25.35
CA LYS A 279 10.70 -29.77 -24.73
C LYS A 279 11.19 -30.78 -25.75
N PRO A 280 12.39 -30.59 -26.34
CA PRO A 280 12.88 -31.45 -27.40
C PRO A 280 13.13 -32.91 -26.91
N LEU A 281 13.53 -33.08 -25.65
CA LEU A 281 13.87 -34.33 -25.04
C LEU A 281 13.17 -34.46 -23.67
N LYS A 282 13.05 -35.71 -23.17
CA LYS A 282 12.41 -35.95 -21.84
C LYS A 282 13.16 -35.35 -20.66
N TRP A 283 14.44 -35.07 -20.82
CA TRP A 283 15.33 -34.49 -19.78
C TRP A 283 15.77 -33.05 -20.08
N LEU A 284 15.38 -32.49 -21.23
CA LEU A 284 15.73 -31.13 -21.62
C LEU A 284 14.47 -30.34 -21.95
N ASP A 285 14.27 -29.26 -21.23
CA ASP A 285 13.26 -28.26 -21.52
C ASP A 285 13.85 -26.87 -21.42
N GLY A 286 13.26 -25.92 -22.14
CA GLY A 286 13.61 -24.51 -22.13
C GLY A 286 12.41 -23.66 -22.47
N GLY A 287 12.38 -22.42 -21.97
CA GLY A 287 11.30 -21.50 -22.25
C GLY A 287 11.77 -20.05 -22.20
N VAL A 288 11.03 -19.21 -22.90
CA VAL A 288 11.20 -17.75 -22.90
C VAL A 288 9.88 -17.13 -22.49
N ASN A 289 9.95 -16.13 -21.59
CA ASN A 289 8.81 -15.35 -21.12
C ASN A 289 9.04 -13.87 -21.47
N PHE A 290 7.98 -13.20 -21.91
CA PHE A 290 7.93 -11.78 -22.22
C PHE A 290 6.86 -11.07 -21.43
#